data_2ca83d87a1044c9b7b3498e0ce1b9fe8
#
_entry.id   2ca83d87a1044c9b7b3498e0ce1b9fe8
#
_cell.length_a   1.000
_cell.length_b   1.000
_cell.length_c   1.000
_cell.angle_alpha   90.00
_cell.angle_beta   90.00
_cell.angle_gamma   90.00
#
_symmetry.space_group_name_H-M   'P 1'
#
loop_
_entity.id
_entity.type
_entity.pdbx_description
1 polymer ?
#
loop_
_entity_poly.entity_id
_entity_poly.type
_entity_poly.pdbx_seq_one_letter_code
_entity_poly.pdbx_strand_id
1 'polypeptide(L)'
;MVFPILGANSATGGYEVSKSLRFDNDDSTFLSLAQTAGNRRTLTFSTWLKRSTLGDQNIFNGGNSSSEFTAIYFTSAHELFLYDYRGAEGMSIKTNRKFEDVSAWYHIVVAFDTTQSTASNRVKFYVNGVQETSFNTANYPDQNLDLMLNVNSDFTTRIGRYPTSSTLYFDGYMCETAVVEDAQLDPTSFGEFDDNNVWIPKDLSGLTFGSEGFYLKYEDTSDAGEDSSGNSNNFTGSGMGAIDHVEDTCTNNFATLNALKTTSTNANLQDGACRFNITANGTSQNRNTFATIAFPNSGKWYMETQVTHSSLTSDSGNQVYVGVVENPQNIDHRSTSNVNSISTNGIFTDVRIVGTISDAIQHGTNGSATSYNTDPDWSSGNIIGIALDMDNGKIYYHLNGTYYDDSSGNVPNPATPANHNHSFTVPSNGLTFFMSILRYNTGTVNMQTNFGNPTFSISSGNNDGKYGNFEYAPPSGYYALCTKRLAEFG
;
A
#
# COMPACT_ATOMS: atom_id res chain seq x y z
N MET A 1 20.28 -16.50 -3.44
CA MET A 1 20.03 -15.08 -3.74
C MET A 1 19.35 -14.55 -2.50
N VAL A 2 20.08 -13.81 -1.67
CA VAL A 2 19.50 -13.16 -0.48
C VAL A 2 18.67 -12.01 -1.02
N PHE A 3 17.38 -12.12 -1.00
CA PHE A 3 16.54 -10.93 -1.17
C PHE A 3 16.87 -10.01 0.02
N PRO A 4 17.22 -8.76 -0.20
CA PRO A 4 17.26 -7.84 0.91
C PRO A 4 15.85 -7.88 1.52
N ILE A 5 15.73 -8.33 2.75
CA ILE A 5 14.66 -7.84 3.60
C ILE A 5 14.89 -6.34 3.54
N LEU A 6 14.02 -5.65 2.86
CA LEU A 6 13.96 -4.20 2.89
C LEU A 6 13.57 -3.85 4.33
N GLY A 7 14.55 -4.00 5.15
CA GLY A 7 14.55 -3.41 6.47
C GLY A 7 14.68 -1.95 6.32
N ALA A 8 13.84 -1.58 5.88
CA ALA A 8 13.86 -0.39 5.75
C ALA A 8 14.02 0.66 6.66
N ASN A 9 13.42 1.55 6.60
CA ASN A 9 13.31 2.80 7.29
C ASN A 9 12.87 2.69 8.76
N SER A 10 12.97 1.53 9.35
CA SER A 10 12.63 1.26 10.77
C SER A 10 13.86 1.32 11.68
N ALA A 11 14.88 2.09 11.29
CA ALA A 11 16.01 2.35 12.17
C ALA A 11 15.54 2.93 13.51
N THR A 12 16.01 2.34 14.58
CA THR A 12 15.70 2.78 15.93
C THR A 12 16.35 4.13 16.21
N GLY A 13 15.55 5.16 16.50
CA GLY A 13 16.04 6.44 17.04
C GLY A 13 15.92 7.68 16.14
N GLY A 14 15.34 7.56 14.95
CA GLY A 14 15.02 8.71 14.10
C GLY A 14 13.66 9.32 14.39
N TYR A 15 13.30 10.35 13.64
CA TYR A 15 11.94 10.91 13.63
C TYR A 15 10.94 9.84 13.19
N GLU A 16 9.85 9.66 13.95
CA GLU A 16 8.80 8.70 13.65
C GLU A 16 7.59 9.37 13.03
N VAL A 17 7.19 8.93 11.85
CA VAL A 17 5.97 9.35 11.18
C VAL A 17 4.81 8.50 11.69
N SER A 18 3.82 9.13 12.29
CA SER A 18 2.71 8.45 12.96
C SER A 18 1.62 7.99 11.99
N LYS A 19 1.36 8.77 10.93
CA LYS A 19 0.30 8.53 9.97
C LYS A 19 0.72 8.79 8.54
N SER A 20 0.05 8.09 7.63
CA SER A 20 -0.02 8.42 6.21
C SER A 20 -1.47 8.52 5.78
N LEU A 21 -1.71 9.15 4.63
CA LEU A 21 -3.00 9.18 3.98
C LEU A 21 -3.02 8.16 2.84
N ARG A 22 -4.03 7.30 2.85
CA ARG A 22 -4.30 6.36 1.77
C ARG A 22 -5.12 7.03 0.68
N PHE A 23 -4.66 6.93 -0.55
CA PHE A 23 -5.33 7.36 -1.77
C PHE A 23 -5.84 6.15 -2.54
N ASP A 24 -7.05 6.24 -3.05
CA ASP A 24 -7.69 5.19 -3.86
C ASP A 24 -8.24 5.77 -5.16
N ASN A 25 -7.82 5.18 -6.27
CA ASN A 25 -8.27 5.60 -7.59
C ASN A 25 -9.76 5.25 -7.84
N ASP A 26 -10.25 4.15 -7.29
CA ASP A 26 -11.63 3.71 -7.50
C ASP A 26 -12.63 4.58 -6.71
N ASP A 27 -12.24 5.07 -5.54
CA ASP A 27 -13.02 6.02 -4.74
C ASP A 27 -12.77 7.47 -5.13
N SER A 28 -11.87 7.71 -6.11
CA SER A 28 -11.54 9.04 -6.64
C SER A 28 -11.05 10.00 -5.56
N THR A 29 -10.16 9.52 -4.68
CA THR A 29 -9.64 10.28 -3.55
C THR A 29 -8.57 11.28 -3.96
N PHE A 30 -8.65 12.50 -3.46
CA PHE A 30 -7.66 13.55 -3.68
C PHE A 30 -7.80 14.69 -2.67
N LEU A 31 -6.77 15.54 -2.59
CA LEU A 31 -6.80 16.79 -1.84
C LEU A 31 -6.73 17.98 -2.79
N SER A 32 -7.39 19.07 -2.46
CA SER A 32 -7.41 20.29 -3.26
C SER A 32 -7.34 21.56 -2.41
N LEU A 33 -6.60 22.55 -2.90
CA LEU A 33 -6.42 23.85 -2.26
C LEU A 33 -6.52 24.96 -3.31
N ALA A 34 -7.37 25.94 -3.06
CA ALA A 34 -7.39 27.21 -3.79
C ALA A 34 -6.42 28.17 -3.10
N GLN A 35 -5.22 28.32 -3.64
CA GLN A 35 -4.16 29.15 -3.07
C GLN A 35 -4.33 30.64 -3.45
N THR A 36 -3.69 31.52 -2.70
CA THR A 36 -3.44 32.89 -3.13
C THR A 36 -2.19 32.96 -4.01
N ALA A 37 -1.91 34.12 -4.60
CA ALA A 37 -0.74 34.24 -5.47
C ALA A 37 0.55 34.32 -4.63
N GLY A 38 1.51 33.45 -4.96
CA GLY A 38 2.80 33.37 -4.32
C GLY A 38 3.96 33.34 -5.30
N ASN A 39 5.12 32.86 -4.85
CA ASN A 39 6.28 32.70 -5.71
C ASN A 39 6.09 31.50 -6.65
N ARG A 40 6.07 31.77 -7.94
CA ARG A 40 5.87 30.79 -9.01
C ARG A 40 7.17 30.28 -9.64
N ARG A 41 8.33 30.78 -9.18
CA ARG A 41 9.64 30.51 -9.78
C ARG A 41 10.55 29.71 -8.88
N THR A 42 10.39 29.86 -7.56
CA THR A 42 11.27 29.22 -6.59
C THR A 42 10.42 28.54 -5.53
N LEU A 43 10.47 27.20 -5.49
CA LEU A 43 9.79 26.40 -4.48
C LEU A 43 10.34 24.96 -4.46
N THR A 44 10.11 24.26 -3.37
CA THR A 44 10.47 22.85 -3.26
C THR A 44 9.25 22.03 -2.78
N PHE A 45 8.89 21.01 -3.56
CA PHE A 45 7.93 19.98 -3.19
C PHE A 45 8.67 18.76 -2.62
N SER A 46 8.16 18.21 -1.53
CA SER A 46 8.67 16.99 -0.88
C SER A 46 7.52 16.10 -0.44
N THR A 47 7.64 14.81 -0.64
CA THR A 47 6.70 13.81 -0.10
C THR A 47 7.34 12.43 0.00
N TRP A 48 6.95 11.68 1.01
CA TRP A 48 7.15 10.24 1.04
C TRP A 48 5.91 9.56 0.46
N LEU A 49 6.10 8.62 -0.44
CA LEU A 49 5.00 7.90 -1.05
C LEU A 49 5.30 6.41 -1.26
N LYS A 50 4.25 5.59 -1.22
CA LYS A 50 4.25 4.18 -1.60
C LYS A 50 3.14 3.95 -2.62
N ARG A 51 3.46 3.34 -3.76
CA ARG A 51 2.48 3.00 -4.79
C ARG A 51 1.80 1.68 -4.45
N SER A 52 0.50 1.60 -4.64
CA SER A 52 -0.28 0.35 -4.46
C SER A 52 -0.49 -0.37 -5.78
N THR A 53 -0.70 0.39 -6.85
CA THR A 53 -0.84 -0.10 -8.22
C THR A 53 0.11 0.62 -9.16
N LEU A 54 0.22 0.14 -10.39
CA LEU A 54 1.05 0.75 -11.42
C LEU A 54 0.17 1.36 -12.51
N GLY A 55 0.69 2.38 -13.19
CA GLY A 55 -0.02 3.12 -14.24
C GLY A 55 0.29 4.61 -14.19
N ASP A 56 -0.42 5.38 -14.99
CA ASP A 56 -0.36 6.84 -14.93
C ASP A 56 -1.04 7.33 -13.65
N GLN A 57 -0.31 8.02 -12.77
CA GLN A 57 -0.80 8.45 -11.46
C GLN A 57 -0.26 9.84 -11.11
N ASN A 58 -1.15 10.79 -10.88
CA ASN A 58 -0.74 12.14 -10.51
C ASN A 58 -0.41 12.25 -9.03
N ILE A 59 0.75 12.82 -8.70
CA ILE A 59 1.21 13.03 -7.32
C ILE A 59 0.79 14.43 -6.87
N PHE A 60 1.24 15.46 -7.60
CA PHE A 60 1.07 16.86 -7.23
C PHE A 60 0.94 17.72 -8.47
N ASN A 61 0.04 18.69 -8.46
CA ASN A 61 -0.10 19.64 -9.55
C ASN A 61 -0.75 20.96 -9.13
N GLY A 62 -0.55 21.97 -9.97
CA GLY A 62 -1.36 23.17 -10.01
C GLY A 62 -1.83 23.42 -11.43
N GLY A 63 -3.07 23.89 -11.57
CA GLY A 63 -3.64 24.16 -12.87
C GLY A 63 -5.14 24.37 -12.84
N ASN A 64 -5.69 24.94 -13.92
CA ASN A 64 -7.12 25.17 -14.08
C ASN A 64 -7.74 24.34 -15.22
N SER A 65 -6.91 23.82 -16.12
CA SER A 65 -7.37 23.10 -17.32
C SER A 65 -6.34 22.08 -17.79
N SER A 66 -6.71 21.26 -18.78
CA SER A 66 -5.75 20.39 -19.49
C SER A 66 -4.75 21.17 -20.37
N SER A 67 -4.94 22.46 -20.51
CA SER A 67 -4.13 23.34 -21.35
C SER A 67 -3.20 24.25 -20.54
N GLU A 68 -3.35 24.30 -19.21
CA GLU A 68 -2.56 25.16 -18.33
C GLU A 68 -2.35 24.49 -16.99
N PHE A 69 -1.18 23.86 -16.81
CA PHE A 69 -0.82 23.16 -15.58
C PHE A 69 0.68 22.92 -15.45
N THR A 70 1.14 22.74 -14.21
CA THR A 70 2.42 22.11 -13.87
C THR A 70 2.10 20.86 -13.03
N ALA A 71 2.64 19.68 -13.39
CA ALA A 71 2.34 18.44 -12.71
C ALA A 71 3.59 17.57 -12.49
N ILE A 72 3.57 16.84 -11.38
CA ILE A 72 4.50 15.77 -11.02
C ILE A 72 3.67 14.48 -10.99
N TYR A 73 4.01 13.50 -11.82
CA TYR A 73 3.24 12.26 -11.92
C TYR A 73 4.06 11.06 -12.38
N PHE A 74 3.57 9.86 -12.15
CA PHE A 74 4.09 8.65 -12.74
C PHE A 74 3.43 8.38 -14.08
N THR A 75 4.23 7.94 -15.07
CA THR A 75 3.73 7.49 -16.36
C THR A 75 3.34 6.01 -16.32
N SER A 76 2.59 5.53 -17.32
CA SER A 76 2.30 4.10 -17.53
C SER A 76 3.56 3.25 -17.75
N ALA A 77 4.69 3.86 -18.11
CA ALA A 77 6.00 3.23 -18.16
C ALA A 77 6.74 3.32 -16.82
N HIS A 78 6.07 3.74 -15.75
CA HIS A 78 6.53 3.82 -14.35
C HIS A 78 7.66 4.82 -14.10
N GLU A 79 7.85 5.79 -14.99
CA GLU A 79 8.80 6.87 -14.87
C GLU A 79 8.21 8.01 -14.04
N LEU A 80 9.02 8.73 -13.27
CA LEU A 80 8.62 10.00 -12.69
C LEU A 80 8.74 11.09 -13.77
N PHE A 81 7.66 11.83 -13.98
CA PHE A 81 7.55 12.85 -15.02
C PHE A 81 7.11 14.19 -14.44
N LEU A 82 7.91 15.20 -14.71
CA LEU A 82 7.57 16.58 -14.44
C LEU A 82 7.22 17.25 -15.77
N TYR A 83 6.02 17.84 -15.83
CA TYR A 83 5.48 18.41 -17.03
C TYR A 83 4.81 19.76 -16.76
N ASP A 84 5.16 20.77 -17.55
CA ASP A 84 4.48 22.07 -17.58
C ASP A 84 3.94 22.31 -18.98
N TYR A 85 2.66 22.63 -19.06
CA TYR A 85 1.97 22.88 -20.33
C TYR A 85 1.09 24.13 -20.26
N ARG A 86 1.14 24.97 -21.30
CA ARG A 86 0.45 26.27 -21.42
C ARG A 86 -0.03 26.52 -22.84
N GLY A 87 -0.75 25.57 -23.44
CA GLY A 87 -1.03 25.55 -24.85
C GLY A 87 0.19 25.14 -25.70
N ALA A 88 1.36 25.09 -25.07
CA ALA A 88 2.62 24.55 -25.60
C ALA A 88 3.44 23.98 -24.41
N GLU A 89 4.39 23.10 -24.71
CA GLU A 89 5.29 22.53 -23.70
C GLU A 89 6.20 23.62 -23.13
N GLY A 90 6.11 23.89 -21.84
CA GLY A 90 6.98 24.79 -21.10
C GLY A 90 8.16 24.05 -20.42
N MET A 91 7.94 22.77 -20.07
CA MET A 91 8.95 21.91 -19.44
C MET A 91 8.54 20.45 -19.59
N SER A 92 9.52 19.55 -19.78
CA SER A 92 9.29 18.11 -19.89
C SER A 92 10.54 17.36 -19.42
N ILE A 93 10.54 16.85 -18.19
CA ILE A 93 11.66 16.11 -17.59
C ILE A 93 11.17 14.77 -17.09
N LYS A 94 11.72 13.68 -17.63
CA LYS A 94 11.29 12.30 -17.37
C LYS A 94 12.49 11.45 -16.99
N THR A 95 12.39 10.73 -15.87
CA THR A 95 13.46 9.88 -15.37
C THR A 95 13.67 8.64 -16.25
N ASN A 96 14.91 8.11 -16.28
CA ASN A 96 15.16 6.74 -16.73
C ASN A 96 14.82 5.71 -15.63
N ARG A 97 14.90 6.12 -14.36
CA ARG A 97 14.50 5.31 -13.21
C ARG A 97 13.03 4.92 -13.32
N LYS A 98 12.75 3.65 -13.01
CA LYS A 98 11.40 3.11 -12.89
C LYS A 98 11.03 2.93 -11.42
N PHE A 99 9.77 3.22 -11.09
CA PHE A 99 9.21 3.13 -9.75
C PHE A 99 8.19 1.98 -9.72
N GLU A 100 8.69 0.75 -9.78
CA GLU A 100 7.88 -0.47 -9.95
C GLU A 100 7.71 -1.27 -8.64
N ASP A 101 8.50 -0.97 -7.62
CA ASP A 101 8.39 -1.66 -6.33
C ASP A 101 7.21 -1.11 -5.54
N VAL A 102 6.11 -1.86 -5.52
CA VAL A 102 4.88 -1.52 -4.78
C VAL A 102 4.97 -1.82 -3.28
N SER A 103 6.08 -2.40 -2.82
CA SER A 103 6.34 -2.63 -1.40
C SER A 103 7.17 -1.54 -0.75
N ALA A 104 7.79 -0.66 -1.54
CA ALA A 104 8.75 0.32 -1.06
C ALA A 104 8.14 1.72 -0.89
N TRP A 105 8.55 2.39 0.16
CA TRP A 105 8.39 3.83 0.32
C TRP A 105 9.50 4.57 -0.42
N TYR A 106 9.14 5.58 -1.19
CA TYR A 106 10.05 6.50 -1.88
C TYR A 106 9.92 7.89 -1.29
N HIS A 107 11.04 8.54 -1.02
CA HIS A 107 11.08 9.98 -0.77
C HIS A 107 11.37 10.70 -2.08
N ILE A 108 10.45 11.55 -2.51
CA ILE A 108 10.55 12.34 -3.74
C ILE A 108 10.68 13.81 -3.35
N VAL A 109 11.76 14.46 -3.80
CA VAL A 109 11.92 15.91 -3.69
C VAL A 109 12.12 16.49 -5.09
N VAL A 110 11.32 17.52 -5.41
CA VAL A 110 11.44 18.28 -6.65
C VAL A 110 11.62 19.75 -6.30
N ALA A 111 12.81 20.27 -6.58
CA ALA A 111 13.21 21.62 -6.20
C ALA A 111 13.35 22.51 -7.44
N PHE A 112 12.62 23.61 -7.47
CA PHE A 112 12.55 24.56 -8.56
C PHE A 112 13.24 25.86 -8.23
N ASP A 113 14.00 26.39 -9.16
CA ASP A 113 14.42 27.80 -9.24
C ASP A 113 14.61 28.18 -10.71
N THR A 114 13.55 28.64 -11.35
CA THR A 114 13.58 28.98 -12.79
C THR A 114 14.41 30.23 -13.08
N THR A 115 14.86 30.98 -12.07
CA THR A 115 15.69 32.17 -12.23
C THR A 115 17.14 31.83 -12.59
N GLN A 116 17.57 30.60 -12.38
CA GLN A 116 18.92 30.11 -12.61
C GLN A 116 19.32 30.30 -14.09
N SER A 117 20.54 30.77 -14.34
CA SER A 117 21.07 30.93 -15.69
C SER A 117 21.31 29.58 -16.38
N THR A 118 21.78 28.56 -15.63
CA THR A 118 22.01 27.23 -16.15
C THR A 118 20.72 26.43 -16.13
N ALA A 119 20.29 25.91 -17.27
CA ALA A 119 19.01 25.22 -17.42
C ALA A 119 18.84 24.02 -16.44
N SER A 120 19.87 23.18 -16.30
CA SER A 120 19.83 22.02 -15.40
C SER A 120 19.79 22.36 -13.90
N ASN A 121 20.05 23.62 -13.52
CA ASN A 121 19.90 24.09 -12.15
C ASN A 121 18.50 24.62 -11.85
N ARG A 122 17.65 24.83 -12.87
CA ARG A 122 16.28 25.34 -12.69
C ARG A 122 15.34 24.31 -12.08
N VAL A 123 15.65 23.03 -12.25
CA VAL A 123 14.89 21.93 -11.65
C VAL A 123 15.84 20.82 -11.22
N LYS A 124 15.69 20.35 -9.98
CA LYS A 124 16.45 19.24 -9.44
C LYS A 124 15.50 18.20 -8.87
N PHE A 125 15.75 16.94 -9.19
CA PHE A 125 15.03 15.80 -8.66
C PHE A 125 15.91 15.04 -7.66
N TYR A 126 15.30 14.57 -6.59
CA TYR A 126 15.97 13.69 -5.65
C TYR A 126 15.05 12.52 -5.31
N VAL A 127 15.64 11.34 -5.18
CA VAL A 127 14.97 10.11 -4.76
C VAL A 127 15.75 9.52 -3.59
N ASN A 128 15.11 9.35 -2.44
CA ASN A 128 15.73 8.84 -1.23
C ASN A 128 17.07 9.53 -0.90
N GLY A 129 17.08 10.86 -0.92
CA GLY A 129 18.24 11.68 -0.60
C GLY A 129 19.28 11.84 -1.72
N VAL A 130 19.15 11.11 -2.83
CA VAL A 130 20.13 11.11 -3.93
C VAL A 130 19.58 11.86 -5.14
N GLN A 131 20.38 12.77 -5.70
CA GLN A 131 19.98 13.51 -6.90
C GLN A 131 19.84 12.57 -8.09
N GLU A 132 18.70 12.62 -8.76
CA GLU A 132 18.48 11.94 -10.04
C GLU A 132 19.07 12.79 -11.17
N THR A 133 19.96 12.21 -11.95
CA THR A 133 20.66 12.86 -13.06
C THR A 133 20.50 12.13 -14.38
N SER A 134 19.81 11.00 -14.36
CA SER A 134 19.57 10.16 -15.54
C SER A 134 18.13 10.34 -16.04
N PHE A 135 18.00 11.00 -17.18
CA PHE A 135 16.70 11.35 -17.76
C PHE A 135 16.51 10.75 -19.15
N ASN A 136 15.32 10.26 -19.42
CA ASN A 136 14.85 9.87 -20.74
C ASN A 136 14.54 11.13 -21.59
N THR A 137 13.95 12.15 -20.94
CA THR A 137 13.68 13.46 -21.52
C THR A 137 14.15 14.52 -20.54
N ALA A 138 14.79 15.58 -21.01
CA ALA A 138 15.32 16.66 -20.17
C ALA A 138 15.15 18.06 -20.83
N ASN A 139 13.90 18.41 -21.13
CA ASN A 139 13.57 19.76 -21.60
C ASN A 139 13.29 20.63 -20.37
N TYR A 140 14.31 21.37 -19.94
CA TYR A 140 14.22 22.27 -18.78
C TYR A 140 13.40 23.51 -19.12
N PRO A 141 12.73 24.14 -18.12
CA PRO A 141 11.96 25.35 -18.34
C PRO A 141 12.87 26.52 -18.82
N ASP A 142 12.29 27.47 -19.54
CA ASP A 142 12.97 28.70 -19.84
C ASP A 142 13.34 29.47 -18.56
N GLN A 143 14.38 30.32 -18.66
CA GLN A 143 14.76 31.15 -17.52
C GLN A 143 13.63 32.12 -17.19
N ASN A 144 13.31 32.24 -15.90
CA ASN A 144 12.21 33.01 -15.34
C ASN A 144 10.81 32.52 -15.75
N LEU A 145 10.66 31.27 -16.15
CA LEU A 145 9.33 30.68 -16.35
C LEU A 145 8.54 30.73 -15.04
N ASP A 146 7.34 31.29 -15.06
CA ASP A 146 6.40 31.23 -13.93
C ASP A 146 5.66 29.90 -13.96
N LEU A 147 5.84 29.00 -13.01
CA LEU A 147 5.12 27.71 -12.92
C LEU A 147 3.61 27.93 -12.74
N MET A 148 2.79 26.91 -13.04
CA MET A 148 1.35 26.92 -12.74
C MET A 148 1.04 26.47 -11.30
N LEU A 149 1.99 26.66 -10.39
CA LEU A 149 1.88 26.50 -8.94
C LEU A 149 1.83 27.87 -8.29
N ASN A 150 1.18 28.04 -7.15
CA ASN A 150 1.07 29.30 -6.41
C ASN A 150 0.51 30.47 -7.26
N VAL A 151 -0.44 30.20 -8.14
CA VAL A 151 -0.93 31.23 -9.09
C VAL A 151 -1.92 32.19 -8.42
N ASN A 152 -3.10 31.74 -8.12
CA ASN A 152 -4.19 32.43 -7.43
C ASN A 152 -5.40 31.48 -7.32
N SER A 153 -6.52 31.96 -6.78
CA SER A 153 -7.72 31.16 -6.57
C SER A 153 -8.37 30.56 -7.84
N ASP A 154 -8.02 31.06 -9.02
CA ASP A 154 -8.50 30.50 -10.31
C ASP A 154 -7.75 29.19 -10.68
N PHE A 155 -6.60 28.95 -10.03
CA PHE A 155 -5.80 27.75 -10.19
C PHE A 155 -5.84 26.94 -8.91
N THR A 156 -6.22 25.70 -9.02
CA THR A 156 -6.32 24.80 -7.87
C THR A 156 -5.07 23.94 -7.80
N THR A 157 -4.43 23.93 -6.64
CA THR A 157 -3.38 22.97 -6.29
C THR A 157 -4.03 21.66 -5.85
N ARG A 158 -3.51 20.52 -6.32
CA ARG A 158 -4.06 19.19 -6.02
C ARG A 158 -2.96 18.19 -5.70
N ILE A 159 -3.31 17.29 -4.79
CA ILE A 159 -2.51 16.10 -4.46
C ILE A 159 -3.38 14.88 -4.79
N GLY A 160 -2.81 13.94 -5.54
CA GLY A 160 -3.47 12.68 -5.86
C GLY A 160 -4.42 12.71 -7.06
N ARG A 161 -4.56 13.81 -7.79
CA ARG A 161 -5.44 13.90 -8.96
C ARG A 161 -4.91 14.84 -10.02
N TYR A 162 -5.07 14.50 -11.29
CA TYR A 162 -4.76 15.37 -12.42
C TYR A 162 -5.71 16.60 -12.52
N PRO A 163 -5.31 17.76 -13.08
CA PRO A 163 -6.06 19.01 -12.98
C PRO A 163 -7.51 18.97 -13.47
N THR A 164 -7.80 18.24 -14.53
CA THR A 164 -9.13 18.29 -15.18
C THR A 164 -9.75 16.96 -15.50
N SER A 165 -9.00 15.87 -15.31
CA SER A 165 -9.46 14.53 -15.64
C SER A 165 -10.00 13.83 -14.40
N SER A 166 -11.13 13.13 -14.53
CA SER A 166 -11.58 12.12 -13.58
C SER A 166 -10.77 10.81 -13.71
N THR A 167 -9.59 10.89 -14.27
CA THR A 167 -8.63 9.81 -14.45
C THR A 167 -7.29 10.24 -13.87
N LEU A 168 -6.32 9.34 -13.78
CA LEU A 168 -4.98 9.59 -13.28
C LEU A 168 -4.96 9.98 -11.79
N TYR A 169 -5.82 9.37 -11.01
CA TYR A 169 -5.72 9.45 -9.56
C TYR A 169 -4.48 8.70 -9.07
N PHE A 170 -3.88 9.19 -7.99
CA PHE A 170 -2.87 8.43 -7.27
C PHE A 170 -3.54 7.25 -6.54
N ASP A 171 -2.84 6.14 -6.49
CA ASP A 171 -3.29 4.93 -5.80
C ASP A 171 -2.12 4.41 -4.95
N GLY A 172 -2.26 4.58 -3.65
CA GLY A 172 -1.18 4.30 -2.69
C GLY A 172 -1.26 5.17 -1.44
N TYR A 173 -0.11 5.46 -0.87
CA TYR A 173 0.03 6.15 0.40
C TYR A 173 0.98 7.34 0.29
N MET A 174 0.68 8.42 1.00
CA MET A 174 1.60 9.55 1.16
C MET A 174 1.72 9.94 2.62
N CYS A 175 2.91 10.34 3.04
CA CYS A 175 3.15 10.98 4.33
C CYS A 175 4.18 12.10 4.19
N GLU A 176 4.22 13.01 5.18
CA GLU A 176 5.17 14.12 5.22
C GLU A 176 5.19 14.92 3.91
N THR A 177 4.01 15.32 3.42
CA THR A 177 3.89 16.06 2.16
C THR A 177 4.01 17.55 2.42
N ALA A 178 5.01 18.20 1.80
CA ALA A 178 5.30 19.60 2.03
C ALA A 178 5.63 20.36 0.75
N VAL A 179 5.29 21.65 0.75
CA VAL A 179 5.84 22.65 -0.16
C VAL A 179 6.50 23.75 0.65
N VAL A 180 7.74 24.04 0.32
CA VAL A 180 8.46 25.21 0.83
C VAL A 180 8.59 26.23 -0.28
N GLU A 181 7.97 27.40 -0.08
CA GLU A 181 8.03 28.52 -1.00
C GLU A 181 9.33 29.31 -0.83
N ASP A 182 9.75 30.07 -1.84
CA ASP A 182 10.93 30.93 -1.88
C ASP A 182 12.30 30.23 -1.75
N ALA A 183 12.35 28.91 -1.79
CA ALA A 183 13.59 28.16 -1.63
C ALA A 183 13.70 26.95 -2.58
N GLN A 184 14.85 26.78 -3.21
CA GLN A 184 15.28 25.57 -3.88
C GLN A 184 16.13 24.76 -2.89
N LEU A 185 15.48 23.93 -2.05
CA LEU A 185 16.12 23.14 -1.00
C LEU A 185 16.66 21.81 -1.55
N ASP A 186 17.70 21.33 -0.91
CA ASP A 186 18.16 19.95 -1.11
C ASP A 186 17.40 18.96 -0.20
N PRO A 187 17.51 17.65 -0.44
CA PRO A 187 16.72 16.64 0.28
C PRO A 187 17.06 16.55 1.78
N THR A 188 18.23 17.05 2.23
CA THR A 188 18.63 17.00 3.65
C THR A 188 17.81 17.93 4.53
N SER A 189 17.02 18.82 3.92
CA SER A 189 15.99 19.61 4.62
C SER A 189 14.80 18.77 5.08
N PHE A 190 14.55 17.62 4.44
CA PHE A 190 13.37 16.78 4.62
C PHE A 190 13.68 15.37 5.12
N GLY A 191 14.93 14.96 5.06
CA GLY A 191 15.39 13.64 5.49
C GLY A 191 16.87 13.64 5.77
N GLU A 192 17.37 12.50 6.24
CA GLU A 192 18.80 12.30 6.53
C GLU A 192 19.17 10.83 6.35
N PHE A 193 20.46 10.54 6.23
CA PHE A 193 20.96 9.18 6.29
C PHE A 193 21.23 8.81 7.77
N ASP A 194 20.69 7.66 8.17
CA ASP A 194 21.00 7.09 9.49
C ASP A 194 22.41 6.48 9.53
N ASP A 195 22.81 5.98 10.70
CA ASP A 195 24.12 5.34 10.92
C ASP A 195 24.34 4.09 10.05
N ASN A 196 23.28 3.50 9.50
CA ASN A 196 23.34 2.36 8.58
C ASN A 196 23.29 2.78 7.10
N ASN A 197 23.37 4.09 6.83
CA ASN A 197 23.26 4.67 5.50
C ASN A 197 21.89 4.40 4.84
N VAL A 198 20.83 4.33 5.65
CA VAL A 198 19.43 4.28 5.21
C VAL A 198 18.86 5.68 5.22
N TRP A 199 18.18 6.08 4.15
CA TRP A 199 17.51 7.38 4.08
C TRP A 199 16.21 7.35 4.89
N ILE A 200 16.09 8.22 5.89
CA ILE A 200 14.97 8.31 6.83
C ILE A 200 14.36 9.72 6.83
N PRO A 201 13.08 9.89 7.24
CA PRO A 201 12.45 11.19 7.36
C PRO A 201 13.04 11.99 8.53
N LYS A 202 12.88 13.30 8.45
CA LYS A 202 13.31 14.27 9.45
C LYS A 202 12.12 15.11 9.90
N ASP A 203 12.13 15.57 11.14
CA ASP A 203 11.15 16.51 11.65
C ASP A 203 11.24 17.84 10.90
N LEU A 204 10.15 18.25 10.27
CA LEU A 204 10.06 19.48 9.48
C LEU A 204 9.55 20.69 10.29
N SER A 205 9.27 20.54 11.58
CA SER A 205 8.73 21.60 12.45
C SER A 205 9.62 22.84 12.54
N GLY A 206 10.90 22.70 12.23
CA GLY A 206 11.88 23.81 12.19
C GLY A 206 11.99 24.53 10.84
N LEU A 207 11.27 24.10 9.80
CA LEU A 207 11.30 24.76 8.50
C LEU A 207 10.41 26.00 8.45
N THR A 208 10.81 26.97 7.63
CA THR A 208 9.95 28.10 7.24
C THR A 208 9.38 27.80 5.87
N PHE A 209 8.05 27.65 5.79
CA PHE A 209 7.39 27.17 4.57
C PHE A 209 7.07 28.28 3.56
N GLY A 210 7.19 29.57 3.93
CA GLY A 210 6.70 30.69 3.12
C GLY A 210 5.17 30.86 3.27
N SER A 211 4.60 31.91 2.67
CA SER A 211 3.16 32.23 2.88
C SER A 211 2.21 31.23 2.19
N GLU A 212 2.59 30.73 1.03
CA GLU A 212 1.82 29.75 0.23
C GLU A 212 2.33 28.30 0.41
N GLY A 213 3.38 28.09 1.21
CA GLY A 213 3.87 26.77 1.56
C GLY A 213 2.94 26.07 2.55
N PHE A 214 3.04 24.75 2.62
CA PHE A 214 2.23 23.90 3.50
C PHE A 214 3.00 22.67 3.96
N TYR A 215 2.49 22.02 5.02
CA TYR A 215 3.01 20.76 5.53
C TYR A 215 1.88 19.85 6.00
N LEU A 216 1.64 18.75 5.33
CA LEU A 216 0.57 17.80 5.64
C LEU A 216 1.16 16.55 6.31
N LYS A 217 0.86 16.38 7.59
CA LYS A 217 1.25 15.22 8.41
C LYS A 217 0.26 14.06 8.32
N TYR A 218 -1.00 14.39 7.95
CA TYR A 218 -2.11 13.44 7.92
C TYR A 218 -2.47 12.81 9.27
N GLU A 219 -2.19 13.51 10.37
CA GLU A 219 -2.41 13.02 11.74
C GLU A 219 -3.86 13.24 12.23
N ASP A 220 -4.52 14.33 11.79
CA ASP A 220 -5.91 14.59 12.14
C ASP A 220 -6.86 13.73 11.29
N THR A 221 -7.43 12.69 11.89
CA THR A 221 -8.37 11.78 11.22
C THR A 221 -9.71 12.42 10.85
N SER A 222 -9.99 13.63 11.32
CA SER A 222 -11.17 14.41 10.96
C SER A 222 -10.94 15.39 9.81
N ASP A 223 -9.69 15.73 9.51
CA ASP A 223 -9.29 16.63 8.42
C ASP A 223 -8.04 16.13 7.70
N ALA A 224 -8.25 15.42 6.60
CA ALA A 224 -7.16 14.89 5.78
C ALA A 224 -6.26 15.98 5.17
N GLY A 225 -6.72 17.20 5.14
CA GLY A 225 -6.03 18.34 4.54
C GLY A 225 -5.42 19.32 5.52
N GLU A 226 -5.36 19.01 6.82
CA GLU A 226 -4.81 19.90 7.83
C GLU A 226 -3.38 20.32 7.53
N ASP A 227 -3.14 21.62 7.49
CA ASP A 227 -1.81 22.21 7.28
C ASP A 227 -1.10 22.47 8.63
N SER A 228 -0.08 21.69 8.90
CA SER A 228 0.76 21.79 10.10
C SER A 228 1.93 22.79 9.95
N SER A 229 2.03 23.53 8.83
CA SER A 229 3.09 24.54 8.63
C SER A 229 2.90 25.81 9.49
N GLY A 230 1.69 26.04 9.96
CA GLY A 230 1.28 27.28 10.65
C GLY A 230 0.72 28.36 9.71
N ASN A 231 0.68 28.14 8.41
CA ASN A 231 0.12 29.09 7.43
C ASN A 231 -1.40 28.98 7.28
N SER A 232 -2.00 27.88 7.74
CA SER A 232 -3.41 27.56 7.55
C SER A 232 -3.82 27.35 6.08
N ASN A 233 -2.90 26.85 5.27
CA ASN A 233 -3.15 26.44 3.88
C ASN A 233 -3.78 25.04 3.83
N ASN A 234 -4.94 24.89 4.49
CA ASN A 234 -5.64 23.62 4.61
C ASN A 234 -6.22 23.18 3.26
N PHE A 235 -5.99 21.92 2.93
CA PHE A 235 -6.59 21.28 1.77
C PHE A 235 -7.98 20.73 2.10
N THR A 236 -8.84 20.68 1.10
CA THR A 236 -10.12 19.98 1.19
C THR A 236 -9.98 18.58 0.64
N GLY A 237 -10.27 17.56 1.46
CA GLY A 237 -10.31 16.15 1.06
C GLY A 237 -11.57 15.81 0.26
N SER A 238 -11.45 14.95 -0.73
CA SER A 238 -12.53 14.38 -1.51
C SER A 238 -12.43 12.86 -1.51
N GLY A 239 -13.53 12.17 -1.23
CA GLY A 239 -13.59 10.70 -1.20
C GLY A 239 -12.85 10.05 -0.03
N MET A 240 -12.39 10.83 0.96
CA MET A 240 -11.55 10.37 2.08
C MET A 240 -12.33 10.39 3.40
N GLY A 241 -11.93 9.52 4.32
CA GLY A 241 -12.47 9.45 5.68
C GLY A 241 -11.43 9.01 6.70
N ALA A 242 -11.83 8.88 7.96
CA ALA A 242 -10.92 8.51 9.05
C ALA A 242 -10.17 7.18 8.82
N ILE A 243 -10.75 6.26 8.06
CA ILE A 243 -10.16 4.96 7.72
C ILE A 243 -8.96 5.08 6.76
N ASP A 244 -8.81 6.22 6.09
CA ASP A 244 -7.71 6.46 5.15
C ASP A 244 -6.46 7.01 5.84
N HIS A 245 -6.56 7.39 7.14
CA HIS A 245 -5.43 7.76 7.99
C HIS A 245 -4.85 6.51 8.64
N VAL A 246 -3.78 5.97 8.05
CA VAL A 246 -3.24 4.65 8.41
C VAL A 246 -1.86 4.72 9.07
N GLU A 247 -1.45 3.61 9.72
CA GLU A 247 -0.13 3.47 10.36
C GLU A 247 0.95 2.94 9.40
N ASP A 248 0.59 2.61 8.16
CA ASP A 248 1.54 2.26 7.11
C ASP A 248 2.28 3.52 6.66
N THR A 249 3.48 3.72 7.15
CA THR A 249 4.28 4.93 6.95
C THR A 249 5.68 4.59 6.48
N CYS A 250 6.44 5.60 6.04
CA CYS A 250 7.83 5.42 5.66
C CYS A 250 8.74 4.96 6.83
N THR A 251 8.28 5.09 8.08
CA THR A 251 8.99 4.60 9.28
C THR A 251 8.45 3.29 9.84
N ASN A 252 7.30 2.82 9.35
CA ASN A 252 6.74 1.52 9.69
C ASN A 252 5.91 0.97 8.54
N ASN A 253 6.56 0.29 7.60
CA ASN A 253 5.93 -0.23 6.41
C ASN A 253 5.19 -1.53 6.70
N PHE A 254 3.88 -1.55 6.44
CA PHE A 254 3.03 -2.72 6.58
C PHE A 254 2.95 -3.52 5.27
N ALA A 255 2.70 -4.81 5.40
CA ALA A 255 2.38 -5.64 4.24
C ALA A 255 1.07 -5.16 3.57
N THR A 256 1.04 -5.26 2.25
CA THR A 256 -0.13 -5.08 1.39
C THR A 256 -0.20 -6.23 0.39
N LEU A 257 -1.21 -6.29 -0.45
CA LEU A 257 -1.28 -7.25 -1.55
C LEU A 257 -0.43 -6.76 -2.74
N ASN A 258 0.20 -7.69 -3.45
CA ASN A 258 1.22 -7.38 -4.44
C ASN A 258 0.64 -7.25 -5.86
N ALA A 259 0.55 -6.04 -6.37
CA ALA A 259 0.04 -5.74 -7.71
C ALA A 259 0.86 -6.38 -8.84
N LEU A 260 2.16 -6.63 -8.63
CA LEU A 260 3.04 -7.29 -9.61
C LEU A 260 2.79 -8.80 -9.72
N LYS A 261 2.05 -9.37 -8.76
CA LYS A 261 1.75 -10.79 -8.67
C LYS A 261 0.25 -11.10 -8.72
N THR A 262 -0.55 -10.15 -9.17
CA THR A 262 -1.98 -10.36 -9.38
C THR A 262 -2.23 -10.89 -10.79
N THR A 263 -2.93 -11.99 -10.89
CA THR A 263 -3.20 -12.64 -12.18
C THR A 263 -4.59 -12.29 -12.68
N SER A 264 -4.71 -11.66 -13.80
CA SER A 264 -5.83 -11.61 -14.74
C SER A 264 -6.51 -10.25 -14.98
N THR A 265 -7.19 -10.17 -16.11
CA THR A 265 -7.85 -8.98 -16.65
C THR A 265 -9.12 -8.52 -15.89
N ASN A 266 -9.57 -9.26 -14.87
CA ASN A 266 -10.79 -8.94 -14.11
C ASN A 266 -10.56 -8.98 -12.59
N ALA A 267 -9.31 -8.91 -12.16
CA ALA A 267 -8.93 -8.83 -10.75
C ALA A 267 -8.28 -7.48 -10.51
N ASN A 268 -8.82 -6.72 -9.57
CA ASN A 268 -8.31 -5.41 -9.18
C ASN A 268 -7.84 -5.43 -7.74
N LEU A 269 -6.72 -4.77 -7.48
CA LEU A 269 -6.35 -4.36 -6.13
C LEU A 269 -6.81 -2.93 -5.93
N GLN A 270 -7.44 -2.67 -4.81
CA GLN A 270 -8.06 -1.41 -4.42
C GLN A 270 -7.70 -1.08 -2.97
N ASP A 271 -8.10 0.08 -2.48
CA ASP A 271 -7.90 0.52 -1.09
C ASP A 271 -6.43 0.37 -0.64
N GLY A 272 -5.53 0.98 -1.37
CA GLY A 272 -4.11 0.89 -1.05
C GLY A 272 -3.52 -0.53 -1.21
N ALA A 273 -4.07 -1.34 -2.13
CA ALA A 273 -3.76 -2.76 -2.32
C ALA A 273 -4.04 -3.63 -1.08
N CYS A 274 -5.05 -3.29 -0.29
CA CYS A 274 -5.55 -4.13 0.81
C CYS A 274 -6.88 -4.82 0.46
N ARG A 275 -7.56 -4.43 -0.62
CA ARG A 275 -8.75 -5.07 -1.14
C ARG A 275 -8.50 -5.75 -2.47
N PHE A 276 -8.77 -7.04 -2.54
CA PHE A 276 -8.74 -7.84 -3.76
C PHE A 276 -10.16 -8.03 -4.26
N ASN A 277 -10.49 -7.34 -5.34
CA ASN A 277 -11.82 -7.34 -5.95
C ASN A 277 -11.84 -8.19 -7.21
N ILE A 278 -12.91 -8.98 -7.40
CA ILE A 278 -13.21 -9.67 -8.64
C ILE A 278 -14.65 -9.47 -9.00
N THR A 279 -14.88 -9.02 -10.24
CA THR A 279 -16.18 -9.07 -10.90
C THR A 279 -16.19 -10.22 -11.90
N ALA A 280 -17.14 -11.12 -11.74
CA ALA A 280 -17.25 -12.32 -12.57
C ALA A 280 -17.57 -11.98 -14.03
N ASN A 281 -16.99 -12.76 -14.94
CA ASN A 281 -17.21 -12.65 -16.39
C ASN A 281 -17.78 -13.94 -17.02
N GLY A 282 -18.39 -14.82 -16.21
CA GLY A 282 -18.95 -16.10 -16.68
C GLY A 282 -17.92 -17.21 -16.85
N THR A 283 -16.67 -17.01 -16.46
CA THR A 283 -15.61 -18.04 -16.53
C THR A 283 -15.03 -18.33 -15.16
N SER A 284 -15.07 -19.60 -14.74
CA SER A 284 -14.42 -20.03 -13.50
C SER A 284 -12.91 -20.06 -13.69
N GLN A 285 -12.22 -19.00 -13.29
CA GLN A 285 -10.76 -18.93 -13.30
C GLN A 285 -10.24 -18.64 -11.90
N ASN A 286 -9.15 -19.29 -11.52
CA ASN A 286 -8.45 -18.96 -10.30
C ASN A 286 -7.71 -17.63 -10.49
N ARG A 287 -7.85 -16.75 -9.51
CA ARG A 287 -7.14 -15.48 -9.41
C ARG A 287 -6.50 -15.41 -8.06
N ASN A 288 -5.25 -15.06 -8.01
CA ASN A 288 -4.49 -15.01 -6.77
C ASN A 288 -3.68 -13.72 -6.65
N THR A 289 -3.39 -13.39 -5.42
CA THR A 289 -2.44 -12.36 -5.05
C THR A 289 -1.70 -12.79 -3.78
N PHE A 290 -0.56 -12.18 -3.52
CA PHE A 290 0.30 -12.47 -2.38
C PHE A 290 0.57 -11.19 -1.60
N ALA A 291 1.00 -11.32 -0.34
CA ALA A 291 1.50 -10.17 0.39
C ALA A 291 2.81 -9.64 -0.21
N THR A 292 3.05 -8.34 -0.06
CA THR A 292 4.29 -7.66 -0.47
C THR A 292 5.47 -8.02 0.44
N ILE A 293 5.20 -8.43 1.69
CA ILE A 293 6.20 -8.81 2.69
C ILE A 293 6.03 -10.31 2.98
N ALA A 294 7.15 -11.05 2.98
CA ALA A 294 7.19 -12.44 3.42
C ALA A 294 7.20 -12.54 4.95
N PHE A 295 6.63 -13.62 5.47
CA PHE A 295 6.88 -14.00 6.85
C PHE A 295 8.32 -14.50 6.99
N PRO A 296 9.08 -14.07 8.00
CA PRO A 296 10.36 -14.66 8.32
C PRO A 296 10.17 -16.11 8.85
N ASN A 297 11.28 -16.87 8.95
CA ASN A 297 11.23 -18.25 9.43
C ASN A 297 11.17 -18.33 10.97
N SER A 298 10.80 -17.26 11.62
CA SER A 298 10.65 -17.11 13.07
C SER A 298 9.53 -16.12 13.39
N GLY A 299 9.18 -16.04 14.67
CA GLY A 299 8.15 -15.11 15.16
C GLY A 299 6.73 -15.62 14.96
N LYS A 300 5.78 -14.84 15.46
CA LYS A 300 4.36 -15.15 15.42
C LYS A 300 3.59 -13.96 14.85
N TRP A 301 2.74 -14.22 13.88
CA TRP A 301 2.14 -13.19 13.04
C TRP A 301 0.62 -13.30 13.04
N TYR A 302 -0.05 -12.17 12.97
CA TYR A 302 -1.52 -12.10 12.94
C TYR A 302 -2.03 -11.22 11.80
N MET A 303 -3.11 -11.65 11.17
CA MET A 303 -3.80 -10.92 10.12
C MET A 303 -5.27 -11.32 10.05
N GLU A 304 -6.07 -10.46 9.43
CA GLU A 304 -7.50 -10.67 9.22
C GLU A 304 -7.87 -10.50 7.75
N THR A 305 -8.89 -11.18 7.29
CA THR A 305 -9.49 -10.96 5.98
C THR A 305 -11.01 -10.95 6.09
N GLN A 306 -11.63 -9.81 5.77
CA GLN A 306 -13.07 -9.74 5.60
C GLN A 306 -13.42 -10.11 4.17
N VAL A 307 -14.43 -10.96 3.98
CA VAL A 307 -14.93 -11.34 2.67
C VAL A 307 -16.37 -10.90 2.51
N THR A 308 -16.62 -10.10 1.48
CA THR A 308 -17.98 -9.70 1.09
C THR A 308 -18.30 -10.19 -0.32
N HIS A 309 -19.53 -10.57 -0.58
CA HIS A 309 -19.95 -11.08 -1.87
C HIS A 309 -21.42 -10.73 -2.19
N SER A 310 -21.73 -10.57 -3.47
CA SER A 310 -23.10 -10.27 -3.92
C SER A 310 -23.99 -11.51 -4.01
N SER A 311 -23.41 -12.68 -4.27
CA SER A 311 -24.13 -13.97 -4.30
C SER A 311 -23.14 -15.13 -4.24
N LEU A 312 -23.01 -15.80 -3.11
CA LEU A 312 -22.47 -17.15 -3.03
C LEU A 312 -23.65 -18.09 -3.27
N THR A 313 -23.72 -18.66 -4.45
CA THR A 313 -24.62 -19.79 -4.71
C THR A 313 -23.87 -21.09 -4.47
N SER A 314 -24.60 -22.18 -4.20
CA SER A 314 -24.08 -23.53 -4.01
C SER A 314 -23.31 -24.11 -5.19
N ASP A 315 -22.84 -23.25 -6.10
CA ASP A 315 -22.12 -23.63 -7.31
C ASP A 315 -20.65 -23.91 -6.95
N SER A 316 -20.17 -25.10 -7.26
CA SER A 316 -18.77 -25.52 -7.14
C SER A 316 -17.78 -24.63 -7.94
N GLY A 317 -18.28 -23.65 -8.68
CA GLY A 317 -17.51 -22.64 -9.42
C GLY A 317 -17.04 -21.46 -8.59
N ASN A 318 -17.61 -21.22 -7.39
CA ASN A 318 -17.32 -20.04 -6.57
C ASN A 318 -16.58 -20.46 -5.31
N GLN A 319 -15.32 -20.08 -5.19
CA GLN A 319 -14.46 -20.48 -4.08
C GLN A 319 -13.55 -19.31 -3.66
N VAL A 320 -13.40 -19.11 -2.35
CA VAL A 320 -12.52 -18.13 -1.74
C VAL A 320 -11.52 -18.89 -0.86
N TYR A 321 -10.25 -18.53 -0.94
CA TYR A 321 -9.19 -19.11 -0.13
C TYR A 321 -8.35 -18.01 0.46
N VAL A 322 -8.04 -18.10 1.74
CA VAL A 322 -7.05 -17.28 2.46
C VAL A 322 -6.12 -18.18 3.24
N GLY A 323 -4.83 -17.93 3.15
CA GLY A 323 -3.86 -18.78 3.85
C GLY A 323 -2.42 -18.37 3.59
N VAL A 324 -1.52 -19.33 3.74
CA VAL A 324 -0.09 -19.13 3.56
C VAL A 324 0.50 -20.14 2.58
N VAL A 325 1.51 -19.72 1.85
CA VAL A 325 2.19 -20.54 0.83
C VAL A 325 3.69 -20.35 0.90
N GLU A 326 4.42 -21.43 0.69
CA GLU A 326 5.86 -21.40 0.50
C GLU A 326 6.21 -21.12 -0.97
N ASN A 327 7.18 -20.25 -1.21
CA ASN A 327 7.75 -20.00 -2.54
C ASN A 327 6.73 -19.74 -3.68
N PRO A 328 6.01 -18.61 -3.65
CA PRO A 328 5.01 -18.28 -4.67
C PRO A 328 5.54 -18.19 -6.11
N GLN A 329 6.85 -18.17 -6.32
CA GLN A 329 7.45 -18.15 -7.66
C GLN A 329 7.24 -19.47 -8.43
N ASN A 330 7.00 -20.57 -7.74
CA ASN A 330 6.80 -21.89 -8.33
C ASN A 330 5.33 -22.24 -8.59
N ILE A 331 4.42 -21.31 -8.24
CA ILE A 331 2.99 -21.52 -8.43
C ILE A 331 2.61 -21.06 -9.84
N ASP A 332 2.18 -22.00 -10.70
CA ASP A 332 1.55 -21.64 -11.96
C ASP A 332 0.15 -21.08 -11.69
N HIS A 333 0.09 -19.77 -11.64
CA HIS A 333 -1.10 -18.98 -11.32
C HIS A 333 -2.20 -19.06 -12.37
N ARG A 334 -1.92 -19.69 -13.51
CA ARG A 334 -2.84 -19.76 -14.65
C ARG A 334 -3.57 -21.10 -14.77
N SER A 335 -3.26 -22.06 -13.89
CA SER A 335 -3.93 -23.37 -13.96
C SER A 335 -5.42 -23.20 -13.66
N THR A 336 -6.24 -23.47 -14.67
CA THR A 336 -7.70 -23.49 -14.57
C THR A 336 -8.24 -24.70 -13.81
N SER A 337 -7.36 -25.63 -13.45
CA SER A 337 -7.69 -26.86 -12.74
C SER A 337 -7.31 -26.73 -11.27
N ASN A 338 -8.29 -26.92 -10.42
CA ASN A 338 -8.27 -27.12 -8.96
C ASN A 338 -7.06 -26.56 -8.20
N VAL A 339 -7.32 -25.80 -7.15
CA VAL A 339 -6.32 -25.32 -6.16
C VAL A 339 -5.44 -26.47 -5.63
N ASN A 340 -5.88 -27.70 -5.71
CA ASN A 340 -5.12 -28.91 -5.42
C ASN A 340 -3.82 -29.04 -6.24
N SER A 341 -3.66 -28.32 -7.37
CA SER A 341 -2.42 -28.30 -8.14
C SER A 341 -1.40 -27.26 -7.64
N ILE A 342 -1.77 -26.37 -6.74
CA ILE A 342 -0.85 -25.39 -6.12
C ILE A 342 0.14 -26.09 -5.18
N SER A 343 -0.19 -27.26 -4.72
CA SER A 343 0.56 -28.05 -3.73
C SER A 343 1.74 -28.83 -4.29
N THR A 344 2.09 -28.72 -5.57
CA THR A 344 3.19 -29.53 -6.14
C THR A 344 4.58 -29.10 -5.68
N ASN A 345 4.76 -27.93 -5.05
CA ASN A 345 6.07 -27.43 -4.64
C ASN A 345 6.06 -26.59 -3.35
N GLY A 346 5.25 -26.94 -2.37
CA GLY A 346 5.26 -26.19 -1.10
C GLY A 346 4.11 -26.53 -0.17
N ILE A 347 4.20 -26.03 1.04
CA ILE A 347 3.14 -26.12 2.03
C ILE A 347 2.12 -25.06 1.71
N PHE A 348 0.89 -25.49 1.51
CA PHE A 348 -0.26 -24.63 1.40
C PHE A 348 -1.21 -24.98 2.55
N THR A 349 -1.50 -24.01 3.39
CA THR A 349 -2.59 -24.11 4.38
C THR A 349 -3.56 -22.98 4.13
N ASP A 350 -4.81 -23.30 3.97
CA ASP A 350 -5.86 -22.33 3.68
C ASP A 350 -7.15 -22.60 4.46
N VAL A 351 -7.94 -21.55 4.58
CA VAL A 351 -9.38 -21.67 4.83
C VAL A 351 -10.05 -21.61 3.47
N ARG A 352 -10.71 -22.68 3.10
CA ARG A 352 -11.51 -22.74 1.90
C ARG A 352 -12.96 -22.43 2.23
N ILE A 353 -13.47 -21.40 1.58
CA ILE A 353 -14.88 -21.07 1.58
C ILE A 353 -15.44 -21.52 0.24
N VAL A 354 -16.23 -22.58 0.26
CA VAL A 354 -17.04 -23.00 -0.89
C VAL A 354 -18.48 -22.71 -0.50
N GLY A 355 -19.17 -21.86 -1.28
CA GLY A 355 -20.53 -21.41 -0.97
C GLY A 355 -21.44 -22.54 -0.44
N THR A 356 -22.18 -22.28 0.56
CA THR A 356 -23.22 -23.01 1.32
C THR A 356 -23.11 -24.53 1.53
N ILE A 357 -22.14 -25.27 0.99
CA ILE A 357 -22.16 -26.74 1.02
C ILE A 357 -20.99 -27.36 1.80
N SER A 358 -19.84 -26.72 1.93
CA SER A 358 -18.75 -27.24 2.76
C SER A 358 -17.64 -26.21 2.95
N ASP A 359 -17.74 -25.42 3.99
CA ASP A 359 -16.64 -24.62 4.48
C ASP A 359 -15.64 -25.56 5.13
N ALA A 360 -14.36 -25.48 4.77
CA ALA A 360 -13.37 -26.38 5.31
C ALA A 360 -12.01 -25.70 5.41
N ILE A 361 -11.32 -25.94 6.51
CA ILE A 361 -9.89 -25.70 6.58
C ILE A 361 -9.22 -26.82 5.79
N GLN A 362 -8.40 -26.47 4.84
CA GLN A 362 -7.66 -27.44 4.04
C GLN A 362 -6.16 -27.19 4.17
N HIS A 363 -5.38 -28.24 4.13
CA HIS A 363 -3.97 -28.14 3.84
C HIS A 363 -3.62 -29.02 2.64
N GLY A 364 -2.68 -28.57 1.85
CA GLY A 364 -2.17 -29.33 0.72
C GLY A 364 -0.67 -29.54 0.85
N THR A 365 -0.23 -30.77 0.64
CA THR A 365 1.18 -31.11 0.43
C THR A 365 1.27 -31.95 -0.86
N ASN A 366 2.10 -31.55 -1.80
CA ASN A 366 2.38 -32.30 -3.04
C ASN A 366 1.12 -32.74 -3.83
N GLY A 367 0.14 -31.87 -4.03
CA GLY A 367 -1.00 -32.14 -4.88
C GLY A 367 -2.20 -32.80 -4.20
N SER A 368 -2.12 -33.07 -2.92
CA SER A 368 -3.22 -33.67 -2.13
C SER A 368 -3.72 -32.68 -1.09
N ALA A 369 -4.99 -32.33 -1.13
CA ALA A 369 -5.65 -31.54 -0.10
C ALA A 369 -6.34 -32.47 0.90
N THR A 370 -6.10 -32.22 2.19
CA THR A 370 -6.84 -32.84 3.29
C THR A 370 -7.75 -31.80 3.91
N SER A 371 -9.03 -32.08 4.00
CA SER A 371 -10.00 -31.19 4.66
C SER A 371 -10.09 -31.50 6.14
N TYR A 372 -10.03 -30.47 6.96
CA TYR A 372 -10.33 -30.52 8.39
C TYR A 372 -11.62 -29.75 8.62
N ASN A 373 -12.42 -30.22 9.52
CA ASN A 373 -13.71 -29.72 9.94
C ASN A 373 -14.60 -29.08 8.86
N THR A 374 -15.83 -29.47 8.89
CA THR A 374 -16.90 -29.00 8.04
C THR A 374 -17.86 -28.24 8.93
N ASP A 375 -18.01 -26.95 8.65
CA ASP A 375 -19.15 -26.18 9.08
C ASP A 375 -18.91 -25.06 10.11
N PRO A 376 -18.50 -23.89 9.69
CA PRO A 376 -19.11 -22.70 10.23
C PRO A 376 -20.08 -22.11 9.20
N ASP A 377 -21.24 -21.66 9.66
CA ASP A 377 -22.17 -20.85 8.89
C ASP A 377 -21.50 -19.59 8.38
N TRP A 378 -20.99 -19.62 7.15
CA TRP A 378 -20.32 -18.49 6.53
C TRP A 378 -21.35 -17.51 5.95
N SER A 379 -21.14 -16.23 6.20
CA SER A 379 -21.95 -15.13 5.66
C SER A 379 -21.09 -14.01 5.09
N SER A 380 -21.64 -13.27 4.12
CA SER A 380 -20.99 -12.07 3.60
C SER A 380 -20.72 -11.07 4.71
N GLY A 381 -19.48 -10.58 4.77
CA GLY A 381 -19.02 -9.66 5.81
C GLY A 381 -18.32 -10.32 6.99
N ASN A 382 -18.28 -11.66 7.04
CA ASN A 382 -17.51 -12.35 8.06
C ASN A 382 -16.01 -12.11 7.92
N ILE A 383 -15.30 -12.18 9.05
CA ILE A 383 -13.86 -11.96 9.15
C ILE A 383 -13.17 -13.26 9.52
N ILE A 384 -12.23 -13.68 8.68
CA ILE A 384 -11.30 -14.77 8.94
C ILE A 384 -10.05 -14.17 9.57
N GLY A 385 -9.69 -14.63 10.77
CA GLY A 385 -8.39 -14.32 11.37
C GLY A 385 -7.42 -15.49 11.21
N ILE A 386 -6.17 -15.16 10.99
CA ILE A 386 -5.05 -16.10 10.86
C ILE A 386 -4.00 -15.75 11.90
N ALA A 387 -3.71 -16.68 12.80
CA ALA A 387 -2.55 -16.62 13.68
C ALA A 387 -1.52 -17.65 13.22
N LEU A 388 -0.35 -17.17 12.77
CA LEU A 388 0.73 -17.98 12.20
C LEU A 388 1.91 -18.01 13.16
N ASP A 389 2.25 -19.19 13.67
CA ASP A 389 3.40 -19.44 14.56
C ASP A 389 4.54 -20.08 13.75
N MET A 390 5.47 -19.24 13.31
CA MET A 390 6.64 -19.69 12.55
C MET A 390 7.70 -20.34 13.45
N ASP A 391 7.69 -20.09 14.77
CA ASP A 391 8.63 -20.72 15.70
C ASP A 391 8.34 -22.22 15.86
N ASN A 392 7.06 -22.60 15.82
CA ASN A 392 6.60 -23.98 16.02
C ASN A 392 6.00 -24.62 14.76
N GLY A 393 5.92 -23.90 13.63
CA GLY A 393 5.29 -24.36 12.39
C GLY A 393 3.81 -24.69 12.60
N LYS A 394 3.05 -23.75 13.16
CA LYS A 394 1.63 -23.91 13.45
C LYS A 394 0.81 -22.77 12.84
N ILE A 395 -0.42 -23.08 12.46
CA ILE A 395 -1.37 -22.08 11.99
C ILE A 395 -2.73 -22.30 12.67
N TYR A 396 -3.39 -21.18 12.96
CA TYR A 396 -4.67 -21.15 13.65
C TYR A 396 -5.61 -20.23 12.86
N TYR A 397 -6.84 -20.67 12.67
CA TYR A 397 -7.88 -19.92 12.00
C TYR A 397 -9.05 -19.67 12.91
N HIS A 398 -9.61 -18.47 12.87
CA HIS A 398 -10.88 -18.16 13.51
C HIS A 398 -11.86 -17.51 12.53
N LEU A 399 -13.15 -17.66 12.77
CA LEU A 399 -14.23 -16.95 12.13
C LEU A 399 -14.87 -16.04 13.18
N ASN A 400 -14.88 -14.73 12.91
CA ASN A 400 -15.46 -13.74 13.82
C ASN A 400 -15.01 -13.93 15.29
N GLY A 401 -13.72 -14.21 15.50
CA GLY A 401 -13.10 -14.38 16.82
C GLY A 401 -13.21 -15.80 17.42
N THR A 402 -14.01 -16.70 16.84
CA THR A 402 -14.14 -18.09 17.29
C THR A 402 -13.21 -18.98 16.50
N TYR A 403 -12.26 -19.63 17.16
CA TYR A 403 -11.33 -20.56 16.51
C TYR A 403 -12.02 -21.82 16.01
N TYR A 404 -11.65 -22.25 14.83
CA TYR A 404 -12.17 -23.48 14.23
C TYR A 404 -11.60 -24.71 14.92
N ASP A 405 -12.44 -25.73 15.15
CA ASP A 405 -12.01 -27.01 15.70
C ASP A 405 -11.00 -27.71 14.78
N ASP A 406 -10.10 -28.50 15.35
CA ASP A 406 -9.27 -29.42 14.59
C ASP A 406 -10.09 -30.61 14.07
N SER A 407 -9.45 -31.48 13.25
CA SER A 407 -10.10 -32.68 12.73
C SER A 407 -10.59 -33.69 13.81
N SER A 408 -10.25 -33.48 15.07
CA SER A 408 -10.60 -34.28 16.22
C SER A 408 -11.63 -33.62 17.14
N GLY A 409 -12.11 -32.42 16.78
CA GLY A 409 -13.07 -31.65 17.55
C GLY A 409 -12.43 -30.87 18.72
N ASN A 410 -11.10 -30.69 18.73
CA ASN A 410 -10.44 -29.85 19.72
C ASN A 410 -10.38 -28.40 19.24
N VAL A 411 -10.77 -27.48 20.11
CA VAL A 411 -10.66 -26.04 19.81
C VAL A 411 -9.19 -25.61 19.81
N PRO A 412 -8.64 -25.09 18.69
CA PRO A 412 -7.28 -24.59 18.63
C PRO A 412 -7.08 -23.42 19.59
N ASN A 413 -5.87 -23.34 20.14
CA ASN A 413 -5.51 -22.28 21.06
C ASN A 413 -4.08 -21.79 20.75
N PRO A 414 -3.91 -20.58 20.20
CA PRO A 414 -2.57 -20.04 19.91
C PRO A 414 -1.62 -19.94 21.10
N ALA A 415 -2.16 -19.89 22.34
CA ALA A 415 -1.35 -19.94 23.56
C ALA A 415 -0.84 -21.36 23.90
N THR A 416 -1.37 -22.38 23.24
CA THR A 416 -1.03 -23.79 23.50
C THR A 416 -0.73 -24.49 22.17
N PRO A 417 0.53 -24.49 21.70
CA PRO A 417 0.88 -24.98 20.35
C PRO A 417 0.51 -26.44 20.05
N ALA A 418 0.19 -27.22 21.05
CA ALA A 418 -0.32 -28.59 20.86
C ALA A 418 -1.70 -28.61 20.20
N ASN A 419 -2.53 -27.60 20.47
CA ASN A 419 -3.89 -27.47 19.92
C ASN A 419 -3.85 -26.44 18.75
N HIS A 420 -3.76 -26.91 17.51
CA HIS A 420 -3.61 -26.11 16.32
C HIS A 420 -4.47 -26.66 15.17
N ASN A 421 -4.85 -25.80 14.23
CA ASN A 421 -5.58 -26.24 13.04
C ASN A 421 -4.69 -27.09 12.14
N HIS A 422 -3.47 -26.63 11.90
CA HIS A 422 -2.52 -27.39 11.09
C HIS A 422 -1.07 -27.16 11.55
N SER A 423 -0.22 -28.17 11.32
CA SER A 423 1.22 -28.06 11.49
C SER A 423 1.95 -28.23 10.17
N PHE A 424 3.01 -27.46 9.98
CA PHE A 424 3.84 -27.50 8.80
C PHE A 424 5.32 -27.45 9.18
N THR A 425 6.18 -27.84 8.25
CA THR A 425 7.62 -27.66 8.42
C THR A 425 7.99 -26.26 7.96
N VAL A 426 8.56 -25.45 8.86
CA VAL A 426 9.03 -24.12 8.51
C VAL A 426 10.17 -24.24 7.49
N PRO A 427 10.10 -23.56 6.34
CA PRO A 427 11.12 -23.67 5.31
C PRO A 427 12.48 -23.19 5.82
N SER A 428 13.52 -23.98 5.65
CA SER A 428 14.88 -23.57 6.04
C SER A 428 15.52 -22.57 5.06
N ASN A 429 15.10 -22.59 3.80
CA ASN A 429 15.65 -21.77 2.72
C ASN A 429 14.55 -21.16 1.83
N GLY A 430 13.30 -21.25 2.23
CA GLY A 430 12.14 -20.71 1.52
C GLY A 430 11.59 -19.45 2.18
N LEU A 431 10.68 -18.80 1.49
CA LEU A 431 9.90 -17.68 2.00
C LEU A 431 8.44 -18.08 2.06
N THR A 432 7.78 -17.79 3.17
CA THR A 432 6.35 -18.00 3.35
C THR A 432 5.61 -16.69 3.15
N PHE A 433 4.56 -16.70 2.34
CA PHE A 433 3.75 -15.52 2.07
C PHE A 433 2.28 -15.77 2.38
N PHE A 434 1.59 -14.72 2.82
CA PHE A 434 0.13 -14.72 2.77
C PHE A 434 -0.32 -14.79 1.31
N MET A 435 -1.38 -15.54 1.06
CA MET A 435 -2.00 -15.68 -0.26
C MET A 435 -3.52 -15.62 -0.16
N SER A 436 -4.11 -14.91 -1.10
CA SER A 436 -5.55 -14.93 -1.36
C SER A 436 -5.83 -15.51 -2.74
N ILE A 437 -6.81 -16.39 -2.82
CA ILE A 437 -7.27 -16.94 -4.11
C ILE A 437 -8.78 -16.79 -4.20
N LEU A 438 -9.22 -16.33 -5.36
CA LEU A 438 -10.61 -16.25 -5.73
C LEU A 438 -10.87 -17.08 -6.98
N ARG A 439 -11.83 -17.95 -6.92
CA ARG A 439 -12.46 -18.59 -8.08
C ARG A 439 -13.92 -18.23 -8.08
N TYR A 440 -14.34 -17.46 -9.07
CA TYR A 440 -15.69 -16.91 -9.09
C TYR A 440 -16.20 -16.79 -10.51
N ASN A 441 -17.42 -17.24 -10.77
CA ASN A 441 -18.04 -17.20 -12.10
C ASN A 441 -19.25 -16.28 -12.20
N THR A 442 -19.87 -15.87 -11.09
CA THR A 442 -21.06 -15.02 -11.06
C THR A 442 -21.03 -14.01 -9.92
N GLY A 443 -21.27 -12.72 -10.21
CA GLY A 443 -21.36 -11.65 -9.21
C GLY A 443 -20.02 -10.98 -8.88
N THR A 444 -19.92 -10.38 -7.71
CA THR A 444 -18.72 -9.66 -7.21
C THR A 444 -18.31 -10.23 -5.87
N VAL A 445 -17.00 -10.41 -5.67
CA VAL A 445 -16.38 -10.75 -4.38
C VAL A 445 -15.29 -9.76 -4.08
N ASN A 446 -15.26 -9.30 -2.82
CA ASN A 446 -14.18 -8.51 -2.25
C ASN A 446 -13.56 -9.27 -1.09
N MET A 447 -12.23 -9.34 -1.09
CA MET A 447 -11.43 -9.80 0.04
C MET A 447 -10.61 -8.62 0.55
N GLN A 448 -10.94 -8.11 1.72
CA GLN A 448 -10.27 -7.00 2.38
C GLN A 448 -9.31 -7.56 3.41
N THR A 449 -8.01 -7.55 3.11
CA THR A 449 -6.98 -8.12 3.97
C THR A 449 -6.36 -7.04 4.84
N ASN A 450 -6.37 -7.29 6.14
CA ASN A 450 -5.86 -6.41 7.17
C ASN A 450 -4.58 -7.02 7.79
N PHE A 451 -3.44 -6.46 7.44
CA PHE A 451 -2.15 -6.77 8.07
C PHE A 451 -1.84 -5.85 9.26
N GLY A 452 -2.80 -5.00 9.62
CA GLY A 452 -2.71 -3.95 10.64
C GLY A 452 -3.27 -2.61 10.16
N ASN A 453 -3.55 -2.46 8.85
CA ASN A 453 -4.16 -1.28 8.23
C ASN A 453 -5.46 -1.67 7.52
N PRO A 454 -6.59 -1.71 8.23
CA PRO A 454 -7.86 -2.18 7.68
C PRO A 454 -8.40 -1.25 6.59
N THR A 455 -9.21 -1.84 5.70
CA THR A 455 -10.05 -1.14 4.71
C THR A 455 -11.53 -1.33 4.98
N PHE A 456 -11.86 -2.11 5.99
CA PHE A 456 -13.21 -2.29 6.52
C PHE A 456 -13.33 -1.70 7.92
N SER A 457 -14.55 -1.39 8.33
CA SER A 457 -14.81 -0.77 9.64
C SER A 457 -14.39 -1.69 10.77
N ILE A 458 -13.58 -1.17 11.68
CA ILE A 458 -13.15 -1.81 12.91
C ILE A 458 -13.98 -1.23 14.06
N SER A 459 -14.61 -2.09 14.86
CA SER A 459 -15.43 -1.68 16.00
C SER A 459 -14.66 -1.71 17.32
N SER A 460 -13.65 -2.56 17.44
CA SER A 460 -12.95 -2.82 18.69
C SER A 460 -11.59 -2.13 18.81
N GLY A 461 -10.90 -1.88 17.68
CA GLY A 461 -9.63 -1.16 17.65
C GLY A 461 -8.49 -1.88 18.37
N ASN A 462 -8.42 -3.21 18.25
CA ASN A 462 -7.34 -4.00 18.85
C ASN A 462 -6.02 -3.80 18.09
N ASN A 463 -4.91 -3.87 18.83
CA ASN A 463 -3.56 -3.88 18.26
C ASN A 463 -2.73 -5.03 18.83
N ASP A 464 -1.53 -5.21 18.34
CA ASP A 464 -0.60 -6.29 18.78
C ASP A 464 0.17 -5.96 20.08
N GLY A 465 -0.33 -5.01 20.85
CA GLY A 465 0.33 -4.39 22.01
C GLY A 465 1.01 -3.05 21.66
N LYS A 466 1.09 -2.68 20.36
CA LYS A 466 1.64 -1.39 19.93
C LYS A 466 1.17 -0.96 18.55
N TYR A 467 1.18 -1.86 17.56
CA TYR A 467 0.91 -1.54 16.17
C TYR A 467 -0.30 -2.29 15.63
N GLY A 468 -0.88 -1.71 14.58
CA GLY A 468 -2.01 -2.28 13.86
C GLY A 468 -3.36 -1.93 14.46
N ASN A 469 -4.39 -2.14 13.65
CA ASN A 469 -5.80 -1.93 14.02
C ASN A 469 -6.61 -3.14 13.53
N PHE A 470 -6.99 -4.02 14.45
CA PHE A 470 -7.68 -5.28 14.17
C PHE A 470 -9.07 -5.30 14.80
N GLU A 471 -10.01 -6.02 14.18
CA GLU A 471 -11.32 -6.26 14.78
C GLU A 471 -11.22 -7.22 15.96
N TYR A 472 -10.40 -8.27 15.84
CA TYR A 472 -10.19 -9.23 16.92
C TYR A 472 -8.78 -9.06 17.50
N ALA A 473 -8.67 -9.22 18.82
CA ALA A 473 -7.37 -9.08 19.49
C ALA A 473 -6.39 -10.15 18.99
N PRO A 474 -5.22 -9.77 18.47
CA PRO A 474 -4.15 -10.70 18.20
C PRO A 474 -3.84 -11.52 19.44
N PRO A 475 -3.63 -12.83 19.33
CA PRO A 475 -3.22 -13.63 20.49
C PRO A 475 -1.91 -13.09 21.09
N SER A 476 -1.73 -13.26 22.38
CA SER A 476 -0.52 -12.78 23.06
C SER A 476 0.76 -13.31 22.39
N GLY A 477 1.67 -12.40 22.04
CA GLY A 477 2.91 -12.70 21.34
C GLY A 477 2.78 -12.88 19.82
N TYR A 478 1.61 -12.59 19.25
CA TYR A 478 1.42 -12.50 17.80
C TYR A 478 1.37 -11.04 17.37
N TYR A 479 2.01 -10.72 16.25
CA TYR A 479 2.30 -9.36 15.82
C TYR A 479 1.79 -9.07 14.41
N ALA A 480 1.54 -7.79 14.15
CA ALA A 480 1.25 -7.27 12.81
C ALA A 480 2.43 -7.49 11.86
N LEU A 481 2.16 -7.78 10.59
CA LEU A 481 3.22 -7.94 9.59
C LEU A 481 3.69 -6.58 9.08
N CYS A 482 4.59 -5.96 9.84
CA CYS A 482 5.19 -4.67 9.53
C CYS A 482 6.68 -4.64 9.84
N THR A 483 7.40 -3.67 9.26
CA THR A 483 8.87 -3.62 9.34
C THR A 483 9.40 -3.47 10.76
N LYS A 484 8.72 -2.72 11.64
CA LYS A 484 9.12 -2.61 13.06
C LYS A 484 9.01 -3.93 13.80
N ARG A 485 7.95 -4.69 13.56
CA ARG A 485 7.79 -6.02 14.17
C ARG A 485 8.73 -7.07 13.58
N LEU A 486 9.01 -6.96 12.30
CA LEU A 486 10.03 -7.79 11.64
C LEU A 486 11.43 -7.55 12.23
N ALA A 487 11.77 -6.31 12.56
CA ALA A 487 13.05 -5.99 13.20
C ALA A 487 13.17 -6.50 14.64
N GLU A 488 12.04 -6.64 15.36
CA GLU A 488 12.00 -7.11 16.74
C GLU A 488 11.91 -8.64 16.86
N PHE A 489 11.17 -9.30 15.98
CA PHE A 489 10.73 -10.70 16.13
C PHE A 489 10.95 -11.57 14.89
N GLY A 490 11.42 -11.00 13.76
CA GLY A 490 11.64 -11.69 12.49
C GLY A 490 12.96 -12.44 12.34
#